data_5e6ac3c9d53631074079c8a103cba0d7
#
_entry.id   5e6ac3c9d53631074079c8a103cba0d7
#
_cell.length_a   1.000
_cell.length_b   1.000
_cell.length_c   1.000
_cell.angle_alpha   90.00
_cell.angle_beta   90.00
_cell.angle_gamma   90.00
#
_symmetry.space_group_name_H-M   'P 1'
#
loop_
_entity.id
_entity.type
_entity.pdbx_description
1 polymer ?
#
loop_
_entity_poly.entity_id
_entity_poly.type
_entity_poly.pdbx_seq_one_letter_code
_entity_poly.pdbx_strand_id
1 'polypeptide(L)'
;PNNPRQTDDAEVEEEYKRLQELRAAKYEESGKTPTEEEIKKGQEEDRNNAKLNVFYNNVRNQNVSSTYAPGSVFKTLTASAALEQGVADQSTKVDCVAGVIKILTQTYHCNAHTVHGTLDMVGGLKKSCNSYFITMGQRLGVDNFYKYFEAFGFTEKTGIDLPAETQPKAGVTYHAHEGMTLIDLASASFGQSFQVTPIQMVTALSAIANGGKLMKPYVVAKVLDDNGNVVSETQPTVRRQVISEETSAKVAEMMRRVVNEGTAKNGYVIGYRVAGKTGTSQKLGKTGEHVASYGCFAPADDPKVAIIIIIDEPHGGQIQGGQIAAPVAAQVMEKTLKYLNVEPQYTESELAKLDTTVSNYVGKNVSEVSSELRSAGFNCKVIGNGDKVISQLPGAYQSVPKGGIVVLYTEGGPVETKTIVPDLTGLSITQVNRTAAATGINVKISGNTLVNSELTSYGQSIAKVESVDYGTTVTEYYKSNTGVTDYPG
;
A
#
# COMPACT_ATOMS: atom_id res chain seq x y z
N PRO A 1 -16.52 -13.38 -10.01
CA PRO A 1 -16.11 -12.41 -10.99
C PRO A 1 -17.17 -12.37 -12.06
N ASN A 2 -17.91 -11.26 -12.11
CA ASN A 2 -18.93 -11.05 -13.13
C ASN A 2 -18.25 -11.10 -14.50
N ASN A 3 -18.87 -11.82 -15.44
CA ASN A 3 -18.44 -11.81 -16.83
C ASN A 3 -18.58 -10.36 -17.34
N PRO A 4 -17.50 -9.64 -17.71
CA PRO A 4 -17.57 -8.22 -18.11
C PRO A 4 -18.38 -8.02 -19.40
N ARG A 5 -18.78 -9.11 -20.07
CA ARG A 5 -19.66 -9.10 -21.25
C ARG A 5 -21.14 -9.19 -20.89
N GLN A 6 -21.49 -9.43 -19.63
CA GLN A 6 -22.86 -9.44 -19.13
C GLN A 6 -23.15 -8.08 -18.48
N THR A 7 -23.97 -7.26 -19.14
CA THR A 7 -24.53 -6.04 -18.55
C THR A 7 -25.58 -6.46 -17.53
N ASP A 8 -25.52 -5.91 -16.32
CA ASP A 8 -26.57 -6.07 -15.32
C ASP A 8 -27.77 -5.23 -15.74
N ASP A 9 -28.95 -5.84 -15.81
CA ASP A 9 -30.17 -5.16 -16.20
C ASP A 9 -30.54 -4.02 -15.23
N ALA A 10 -30.16 -4.14 -13.93
CA ALA A 10 -30.36 -3.08 -12.94
C ALA A 10 -29.47 -1.87 -13.22
N GLU A 11 -28.18 -2.07 -13.54
CA GLU A 11 -27.26 -0.98 -13.91
C GLU A 11 -27.71 -0.28 -15.20
N VAL A 12 -28.21 -1.05 -16.17
CA VAL A 12 -28.76 -0.47 -17.42
C VAL A 12 -30.00 0.36 -17.16
N GLU A 13 -30.89 -0.06 -16.27
CA GLU A 13 -32.10 0.69 -15.93
C GLU A 13 -31.78 1.97 -15.15
N GLU A 14 -30.80 1.95 -14.26
CA GLU A 14 -30.31 3.13 -13.54
C GLU A 14 -29.71 4.16 -14.51
N GLU A 15 -28.81 3.73 -15.39
CA GLU A 15 -28.19 4.61 -16.39
C GLU A 15 -29.24 5.15 -17.39
N TYR A 16 -30.25 4.35 -17.75
CA TYR A 16 -31.36 4.80 -18.58
C TYR A 16 -32.16 5.94 -17.93
N LYS A 17 -32.50 5.81 -16.63
CA LYS A 17 -33.17 6.89 -15.89
C LYS A 17 -32.33 8.16 -15.87
N ARG A 18 -31.03 8.04 -15.60
CA ARG A 18 -30.08 9.18 -15.60
C ARG A 18 -30.04 9.88 -16.96
N LEU A 19 -30.04 9.14 -18.09
CA LEU A 19 -30.05 9.74 -19.42
C LEU A 19 -31.36 10.44 -19.72
N GLN A 20 -32.50 9.91 -19.27
CA GLN A 20 -33.81 10.58 -19.40
C GLN A 20 -33.88 11.88 -18.63
N GLU A 21 -33.36 11.92 -17.39
CA GLU A 21 -33.29 13.16 -16.60
C GLU A 21 -32.45 14.24 -17.30
N LEU A 22 -31.28 13.86 -17.85
CA LEU A 22 -30.43 14.76 -18.61
C LEU A 22 -31.11 15.28 -19.89
N ARG A 23 -31.89 14.45 -20.57
CA ARG A 23 -32.67 14.85 -21.75
C ARG A 23 -33.79 15.81 -21.39
N ALA A 24 -34.50 15.54 -20.30
CA ALA A 24 -35.53 16.41 -19.77
C ALA A 24 -34.97 17.79 -19.41
N ALA A 25 -33.86 17.84 -18.68
CA ALA A 25 -33.17 19.09 -18.33
C ALA A 25 -32.77 19.91 -19.58
N LYS A 26 -32.30 19.26 -20.65
CA LYS A 26 -31.98 19.94 -21.92
C LYS A 26 -33.20 20.54 -22.58
N TYR A 27 -34.37 19.89 -22.53
CA TYR A 27 -35.61 20.47 -23.05
C TYR A 27 -36.05 21.68 -22.25
N GLU A 28 -35.97 21.61 -20.92
CA GLU A 28 -36.27 22.76 -20.04
C GLU A 28 -35.33 23.94 -20.32
N GLU A 29 -34.02 23.70 -20.40
CA GLU A 29 -33.03 24.75 -20.68
C GLU A 29 -33.24 25.41 -22.05
N SER A 30 -33.65 24.64 -23.06
CA SER A 30 -33.92 25.14 -24.42
C SER A 30 -35.29 25.80 -24.57
N GLY A 31 -36.20 25.69 -23.60
CA GLY A 31 -37.57 26.14 -23.66
C GLY A 31 -38.41 25.40 -24.72
N LYS A 32 -37.94 24.26 -25.22
CA LYS A 32 -38.62 23.47 -26.27
C LYS A 32 -39.52 22.41 -25.64
N THR A 33 -40.79 22.40 -26.02
CA THR A 33 -41.71 21.30 -25.69
C THR A 33 -41.57 20.21 -26.76
N PRO A 34 -41.04 19.00 -26.43
CA PRO A 34 -40.87 17.93 -27.41
C PRO A 34 -42.20 17.32 -27.86
N THR A 35 -42.26 16.84 -29.09
CA THR A 35 -43.40 16.09 -29.63
C THR A 35 -43.39 14.66 -29.09
N GLU A 36 -44.51 13.92 -29.15
CA GLU A 36 -44.60 12.52 -28.75
C GLU A 36 -43.60 11.62 -29.51
N GLU A 37 -43.38 11.89 -30.78
CA GLU A 37 -42.46 11.18 -31.64
C GLU A 37 -40.99 11.41 -31.19
N GLU A 38 -40.65 12.69 -30.87
CA GLU A 38 -39.33 13.04 -30.33
C GLU A 38 -39.08 12.40 -28.97
N ILE A 39 -40.08 12.31 -28.09
CA ILE A 39 -40.02 11.66 -26.81
C ILE A 39 -39.73 10.15 -27.00
N LYS A 40 -40.50 9.46 -27.83
CA LYS A 40 -40.38 8.03 -28.09
C LYS A 40 -39.02 7.67 -28.69
N LYS A 41 -38.56 8.46 -29.68
CA LYS A 41 -37.25 8.30 -30.29
C LYS A 41 -36.12 8.53 -29.26
N GLY A 42 -36.25 9.57 -28.42
CA GLY A 42 -35.31 9.85 -27.35
C GLY A 42 -35.22 8.74 -26.32
N GLN A 43 -36.33 8.15 -25.93
CA GLN A 43 -36.37 7.01 -25.01
C GLN A 43 -35.67 5.77 -25.58
N GLU A 44 -35.84 5.49 -26.87
CA GLU A 44 -35.14 4.36 -27.53
C GLU A 44 -33.64 4.61 -27.62
N GLU A 45 -33.23 5.84 -28.00
CA GLU A 45 -31.81 6.26 -28.00
C GLU A 45 -31.18 6.15 -26.62
N ASP A 46 -31.87 6.64 -25.58
CA ASP A 46 -31.38 6.61 -24.20
C ASP A 46 -31.22 5.16 -23.69
N ARG A 47 -32.15 4.25 -24.05
CA ARG A 47 -32.06 2.85 -23.69
C ARG A 47 -30.88 2.13 -24.37
N ASN A 48 -30.63 2.41 -25.64
CA ASN A 48 -29.49 1.88 -26.38
C ASN A 48 -28.17 2.46 -25.83
N ASN A 49 -28.13 3.75 -25.55
CA ASN A 49 -26.97 4.40 -24.96
C ASN A 49 -26.69 3.90 -23.54
N ALA A 50 -27.71 3.63 -22.72
CA ALA A 50 -27.55 3.05 -21.39
C ALA A 50 -26.84 1.68 -21.45
N LYS A 51 -27.28 0.79 -22.34
CA LYS A 51 -26.65 -0.51 -22.55
C LYS A 51 -25.18 -0.37 -22.98
N LEU A 52 -24.91 0.53 -23.91
CA LEU A 52 -23.53 0.78 -24.38
C LEU A 52 -22.66 1.39 -23.28
N ASN A 53 -23.18 2.34 -22.51
CA ASN A 53 -22.44 3.00 -21.42
C ASN A 53 -22.07 1.98 -20.33
N VAL A 54 -23.02 1.16 -19.89
CA VAL A 54 -22.77 0.11 -18.90
C VAL A 54 -21.74 -0.89 -19.44
N PHE A 55 -21.90 -1.37 -20.69
CA PHE A 55 -20.92 -2.26 -21.31
C PHE A 55 -19.52 -1.63 -21.35
N TYR A 56 -19.37 -0.39 -21.82
CA TYR A 56 -18.09 0.30 -21.89
C TYR A 56 -17.50 0.53 -20.50
N ASN A 57 -18.30 0.85 -19.49
CA ASN A 57 -17.84 1.02 -18.12
C ASN A 57 -17.31 -0.29 -17.54
N ASN A 58 -17.92 -1.43 -17.86
CA ASN A 58 -17.52 -2.74 -17.37
C ASN A 58 -16.28 -3.31 -18.05
N VAL A 59 -15.98 -2.92 -19.31
CA VAL A 59 -14.79 -3.38 -20.04
C VAL A 59 -13.63 -2.39 -19.98
N ARG A 60 -13.87 -1.17 -19.54
CA ARG A 60 -12.86 -0.10 -19.46
C ARG A 60 -11.87 -0.36 -18.32
N ASN A 61 -10.58 -0.21 -18.59
CA ASN A 61 -9.58 -0.22 -17.54
C ASN A 61 -9.61 1.09 -16.75
N GLN A 62 -10.28 1.08 -15.61
CA GLN A 62 -10.47 2.25 -14.76
C GLN A 62 -9.14 2.83 -14.23
N ASN A 63 -8.07 2.04 -14.14
CA ASN A 63 -6.79 2.51 -13.66
C ASN A 63 -6.13 3.55 -14.58
N VAL A 64 -6.46 3.53 -15.87
CA VAL A 64 -5.92 4.47 -16.88
C VAL A 64 -6.95 5.47 -17.39
N SER A 65 -8.25 5.14 -17.26
CA SER A 65 -9.32 5.93 -17.88
C SER A 65 -10.22 6.69 -16.91
N SER A 66 -10.32 6.28 -15.65
CA SER A 66 -11.09 7.01 -14.64
C SER A 66 -10.23 8.02 -13.89
N THR A 67 -10.84 9.13 -13.50
CA THR A 67 -10.18 10.18 -12.72
C THR A 67 -10.82 10.33 -11.34
N TYR A 68 -10.03 10.70 -10.34
CA TYR A 68 -10.48 10.95 -8.98
C TYR A 68 -9.65 12.04 -8.32
N ALA A 69 -10.16 12.67 -7.28
CA ALA A 69 -9.40 13.61 -6.47
C ALA A 69 -8.47 12.81 -5.52
N PRO A 70 -7.14 12.96 -5.59
CA PRO A 70 -6.20 12.10 -4.84
C PRO A 70 -6.25 12.32 -3.32
N GLY A 71 -6.81 13.45 -2.88
CA GLY A 71 -6.89 13.80 -1.47
C GLY A 71 -5.53 13.77 -0.78
N SER A 72 -5.52 13.39 0.47
CA SER A 72 -4.31 13.48 1.31
C SER A 72 -3.12 12.61 0.86
N VAL A 73 -3.27 11.73 -0.12
CA VAL A 73 -2.11 11.04 -0.72
C VAL A 73 -1.21 12.05 -1.42
N PHE A 74 -1.79 13.08 -2.03
CA PHE A 74 -1.06 14.16 -2.70
C PHE A 74 -0.15 14.99 -1.78
N LYS A 75 -0.41 15.01 -0.47
CA LYS A 75 0.44 15.71 0.51
C LYS A 75 1.89 15.24 0.50
N THR A 76 2.16 14.01 0.08
CA THR A 76 3.52 13.49 -0.09
C THR A 76 4.28 14.23 -1.20
N LEU A 77 3.58 14.62 -2.25
CA LEU A 77 4.14 15.39 -3.37
C LEU A 77 4.33 16.86 -2.99
N THR A 78 3.37 17.44 -2.25
CA THR A 78 3.53 18.80 -1.69
C THR A 78 4.71 18.87 -0.71
N ALA A 79 4.90 17.83 0.14
CA ALA A 79 6.08 17.73 1.01
C ALA A 79 7.36 17.65 0.19
N SER A 80 7.37 16.80 -0.85
CA SER A 80 8.51 16.65 -1.77
C SER A 80 8.89 17.98 -2.43
N ALA A 81 7.90 18.68 -2.97
CA ALA A 81 8.11 19.99 -3.61
C ALA A 81 8.65 21.05 -2.61
N ALA A 82 8.09 21.08 -1.40
CA ALA A 82 8.51 22.05 -0.36
C ALA A 82 9.94 21.82 0.10
N LEU A 83 10.34 20.55 0.26
CA LEU A 83 11.73 20.19 0.61
C LEU A 83 12.69 20.49 -0.54
N GLU A 84 12.35 20.07 -1.76
CA GLU A 84 13.21 20.23 -2.94
C GLU A 84 13.43 21.69 -3.29
N GLN A 85 12.38 22.52 -3.13
CA GLN A 85 12.46 23.97 -3.37
C GLN A 85 13.12 24.72 -2.20
N GLY A 86 13.38 24.07 -1.06
CA GLY A 86 13.99 24.66 0.12
C GLY A 86 13.11 25.69 0.86
N VAL A 87 11.77 25.69 0.61
CA VAL A 87 10.83 26.58 1.32
C VAL A 87 10.44 26.05 2.69
N ALA A 88 10.80 24.81 2.96
CA ALA A 88 10.66 24.13 4.26
C ALA A 88 11.68 23.01 4.38
N ASP A 89 11.94 22.60 5.61
CA ASP A 89 12.67 21.39 5.98
C ASP A 89 11.80 20.48 6.86
N GLN A 90 12.33 19.32 7.27
CA GLN A 90 11.58 18.36 8.09
C GLN A 90 11.20 18.93 9.47
N SER A 91 11.99 19.88 10.01
CA SER A 91 11.80 20.52 11.32
C SER A 91 10.88 21.75 11.28
N THR A 92 10.50 22.19 10.07
CA THR A 92 9.66 23.37 9.86
C THR A 92 8.31 23.21 10.55
N LYS A 93 8.04 24.10 11.51
CA LYS A 93 6.85 24.05 12.34
C LYS A 93 5.70 24.89 11.77
N VAL A 94 4.49 24.38 11.91
CA VAL A 94 3.23 25.07 11.61
C VAL A 94 2.25 24.80 12.75
N ASP A 95 1.57 25.84 13.20
CA ASP A 95 0.57 25.76 14.24
C ASP A 95 -0.81 25.41 13.65
N CYS A 96 -1.38 24.30 14.11
CA CYS A 96 -2.73 23.87 13.80
C CYS A 96 -3.57 23.89 15.09
N VAL A 97 -3.60 25.04 15.77
CA VAL A 97 -4.17 25.20 17.11
C VAL A 97 -5.69 25.30 17.14
N ALA A 98 -6.31 25.62 16.01
CA ALA A 98 -7.77 25.74 15.90
C ALA A 98 -8.40 24.66 15.01
N GLY A 99 -7.61 23.74 14.41
CA GLY A 99 -8.10 22.76 13.43
C GLY A 99 -8.60 23.38 12.12
N VAL A 100 -8.34 24.69 11.93
CA VAL A 100 -8.76 25.46 10.75
C VAL A 100 -7.61 26.36 10.28
N ILE A 101 -7.67 26.73 8.99
CA ILE A 101 -6.84 27.77 8.38
C ILE A 101 -7.72 28.60 7.43
N LYS A 102 -7.56 29.90 7.44
CA LYS A 102 -8.26 30.82 6.55
C LYS A 102 -7.32 31.37 5.48
N ILE A 103 -7.70 31.22 4.22
CA ILE A 103 -6.98 31.80 3.08
C ILE A 103 -7.95 32.73 2.36
N LEU A 104 -7.68 34.02 2.44
CA LEU A 104 -8.57 35.08 1.95
C LEU A 104 -9.98 34.93 2.54
N THR A 105 -10.98 34.66 1.71
CA THR A 105 -12.39 34.50 2.11
C THR A 105 -12.73 33.06 2.50
N GLN A 106 -11.90 32.07 2.14
CA GLN A 106 -12.20 30.66 2.31
C GLN A 106 -11.59 30.10 3.60
N THR A 107 -12.38 29.31 4.33
CA THR A 107 -11.94 28.58 5.52
C THR A 107 -11.82 27.10 5.21
N TYR A 108 -10.67 26.51 5.57
CA TYR A 108 -10.39 25.09 5.42
C TYR A 108 -10.28 24.45 6.79
N HIS A 109 -10.75 23.21 6.90
CA HIS A 109 -10.75 22.45 8.14
C HIS A 109 -9.86 21.20 8.02
N CYS A 110 -9.24 20.83 9.12
CA CYS A 110 -8.70 19.48 9.27
C CYS A 110 -9.85 18.48 9.40
N ASN A 111 -9.58 17.19 9.09
CA ASN A 111 -10.60 16.15 9.19
C ASN A 111 -11.23 16.15 10.61
N ALA A 112 -12.56 16.04 10.65
CA ALA A 112 -13.35 16.12 11.88
C ALA A 112 -13.03 17.35 12.78
N HIS A 113 -12.60 18.47 12.17
CA HIS A 113 -12.18 19.70 12.86
C HIS A 113 -11.10 19.47 13.93
N THR A 114 -10.27 18.44 13.75
CA THR A 114 -9.25 18.05 14.74
C THR A 114 -8.19 19.12 14.92
N VAL A 115 -7.95 19.51 16.16
CA VAL A 115 -6.83 20.38 16.55
C VAL A 115 -5.59 19.52 16.72
N HIS A 116 -4.53 19.82 15.97
CA HIS A 116 -3.32 19.02 15.96
C HIS A 116 -2.18 19.61 16.79
N GLY A 117 -2.30 20.88 17.21
CA GLY A 117 -1.22 21.63 17.85
C GLY A 117 -0.11 22.03 16.87
N THR A 118 1.06 22.33 17.38
CA THR A 118 2.25 22.65 16.57
C THR A 118 2.82 21.37 15.98
N LEU A 119 2.95 21.30 14.67
CA LEU A 119 3.46 20.14 13.93
C LEU A 119 4.69 20.51 13.13
N ASP A 120 5.65 19.61 13.06
CA ASP A 120 6.68 19.56 12.02
C ASP A 120 6.16 18.83 10.77
N MET A 121 6.97 18.67 9.72
CA MET A 121 6.54 18.05 8.47
C MET A 121 6.14 16.58 8.65
N VAL A 122 6.86 15.84 9.47
CA VAL A 122 6.55 14.45 9.82
C VAL A 122 5.20 14.36 10.53
N GLY A 123 4.99 15.20 11.54
CA GLY A 123 3.72 15.33 12.26
C GLY A 123 2.56 15.70 11.34
N GLY A 124 2.79 16.62 10.41
CA GLY A 124 1.84 17.01 9.36
C GLY A 124 1.39 15.84 8.48
N LEU A 125 2.33 14.99 8.05
CA LEU A 125 2.03 13.77 7.28
C LEU A 125 1.35 12.71 8.14
N LYS A 126 1.87 12.42 9.35
CA LYS A 126 1.33 11.42 10.29
C LYS A 126 -0.12 11.68 10.66
N LYS A 127 -0.44 12.94 10.96
CA LYS A 127 -1.79 13.39 11.31
C LYS A 127 -2.62 13.82 10.11
N SER A 128 -2.03 13.79 8.92
CA SER A 128 -2.70 14.24 7.67
C SER A 128 -3.29 15.66 7.78
N CYS A 129 -2.55 16.58 8.40
CA CYS A 129 -3.02 17.93 8.72
C CYS A 129 -3.20 18.79 7.46
N ASN A 130 -4.42 19.26 7.20
CA ASN A 130 -4.70 20.15 6.07
C ASN A 130 -4.04 21.52 6.26
N SER A 131 -4.14 22.11 7.45
CA SER A 131 -3.52 23.42 7.75
C SER A 131 -2.03 23.41 7.49
N TYR A 132 -1.32 22.33 7.86
CA TYR A 132 0.10 22.19 7.58
C TYR A 132 0.40 22.26 6.08
N PHE A 133 -0.29 21.45 5.27
CA PHE A 133 -0.03 21.34 3.83
C PHE A 133 -0.55 22.53 3.02
N ILE A 134 -1.60 23.18 3.46
CA ILE A 134 -2.01 24.50 2.92
C ILE A 134 -0.89 25.53 3.14
N THR A 135 -0.31 25.58 4.35
CA THR A 135 0.83 26.46 4.62
C THR A 135 2.04 26.14 3.75
N MET A 136 2.35 24.86 3.52
CA MET A 136 3.43 24.47 2.61
C MET A 136 3.15 24.90 1.17
N GLY A 137 1.92 24.73 0.69
CA GLY A 137 1.51 25.22 -0.62
C GLY A 137 1.62 26.74 -0.77
N GLN A 138 1.18 27.50 0.26
CA GLN A 138 1.33 28.96 0.26
C GLN A 138 2.81 29.39 0.25
N ARG A 139 3.71 28.66 0.92
CA ARG A 139 5.17 28.93 0.89
C ARG A 139 5.78 28.60 -0.47
N LEU A 140 5.31 27.55 -1.14
CA LEU A 140 5.71 27.23 -2.52
C LEU A 140 5.31 28.33 -3.51
N GLY A 141 4.14 28.91 -3.31
CA GLY A 141 3.50 29.78 -4.29
C GLY A 141 2.98 29.01 -5.51
N VAL A 142 2.20 29.69 -6.35
CA VAL A 142 1.56 29.09 -7.53
C VAL A 142 2.61 28.53 -8.50
N ASP A 143 3.64 29.28 -8.80
CA ASP A 143 4.64 28.92 -9.81
C ASP A 143 5.40 27.65 -9.45
N ASN A 144 5.94 27.58 -8.21
CA ASN A 144 6.65 26.37 -7.77
C ASN A 144 5.71 25.17 -7.59
N PHE A 145 4.50 25.39 -7.06
CA PHE A 145 3.51 24.31 -6.95
C PHE A 145 3.21 23.74 -8.33
N TYR A 146 2.92 24.59 -9.31
CA TYR A 146 2.59 24.16 -10.67
C TYR A 146 3.78 23.48 -11.36
N LYS A 147 4.98 24.00 -11.19
CA LYS A 147 6.24 23.37 -11.67
C LYS A 147 6.35 21.91 -11.23
N TYR A 148 6.10 21.60 -9.93
CA TYR A 148 6.15 20.22 -9.43
C TYR A 148 4.92 19.41 -9.82
N PHE A 149 3.74 20.01 -9.91
CA PHE A 149 2.54 19.37 -10.42
C PHE A 149 2.76 18.85 -11.86
N GLU A 150 3.36 19.66 -12.71
CA GLU A 150 3.75 19.27 -14.06
C GLU A 150 4.90 18.25 -14.06
N ALA A 151 5.94 18.49 -13.25
CA ALA A 151 7.10 17.61 -13.17
C ALA A 151 6.71 16.17 -12.74
N PHE A 152 5.77 16.00 -11.84
CA PHE A 152 5.22 14.70 -11.45
C PHE A 152 4.26 14.08 -12.49
N GLY A 153 3.97 14.77 -13.61
CA GLY A 153 3.25 14.22 -14.77
C GLY A 153 1.74 14.37 -14.73
N PHE A 154 1.18 15.29 -13.93
CA PHE A 154 -0.28 15.43 -13.82
C PHE A 154 -0.93 16.26 -14.93
N THR A 155 -0.14 16.94 -15.76
CA THR A 155 -0.62 17.71 -16.91
C THR A 155 -0.64 16.94 -18.23
N GLU A 156 -0.14 15.72 -18.23
CA GLU A 156 0.05 14.90 -19.44
C GLU A 156 -0.28 13.42 -19.19
N LYS A 157 -0.44 12.65 -20.26
CA LYS A 157 -0.55 11.19 -20.17
C LYS A 157 0.74 10.58 -19.64
N THR A 158 0.64 9.46 -18.93
CA THR A 158 1.82 8.70 -18.52
C THR A 158 2.52 8.05 -19.72
N GLY A 159 1.79 7.80 -20.80
CA GLY A 159 2.26 7.13 -21.98
C GLY A 159 2.39 5.62 -21.82
N ILE A 160 1.61 5.04 -20.86
CA ILE A 160 1.50 3.60 -20.74
C ILE A 160 0.96 2.97 -22.04
N ASP A 161 1.42 1.79 -22.37
CA ASP A 161 1.04 1.02 -23.57
C ASP A 161 -0.33 0.34 -23.46
N LEU A 162 -1.26 0.99 -22.76
CA LEU A 162 -2.67 0.55 -22.64
C LEU A 162 -3.59 1.52 -23.37
N PRO A 163 -4.68 1.02 -23.97
CA PRO A 163 -5.65 1.87 -24.66
C PRO A 163 -6.47 2.72 -23.68
N ALA A 164 -7.06 3.80 -24.21
CA ALA A 164 -8.02 4.67 -23.51
C ALA A 164 -7.46 5.40 -22.27
N GLU A 165 -6.15 5.68 -22.23
CA GLU A 165 -5.59 6.54 -21.20
C GLU A 165 -6.18 7.95 -21.31
N THR A 166 -6.75 8.44 -20.20
CA THR A 166 -7.37 9.77 -20.13
C THR A 166 -6.33 10.87 -20.31
N GLN A 167 -6.62 11.81 -21.22
CA GLN A 167 -5.82 13.01 -21.40
C GLN A 167 -6.19 14.05 -20.34
N PRO A 168 -5.27 14.45 -19.45
CA PRO A 168 -5.50 15.59 -18.57
C PRO A 168 -5.77 16.88 -19.37
N LYS A 169 -6.66 17.72 -18.86
CA LYS A 169 -7.05 18.96 -19.54
C LYS A 169 -7.16 20.10 -18.54
N ALA A 170 -6.38 21.17 -18.78
CA ALA A 170 -6.44 22.40 -18.00
C ALA A 170 -7.86 23.01 -18.03
N GLY A 171 -8.33 23.51 -16.90
CA GLY A 171 -9.69 24.03 -16.73
C GLY A 171 -10.78 22.95 -16.62
N VAL A 172 -10.43 21.65 -16.77
CA VAL A 172 -11.37 20.53 -16.65
C VAL A 172 -10.94 19.57 -15.56
N THR A 173 -9.73 18.97 -15.69
CA THR A 173 -9.21 18.03 -14.69
C THR A 173 -8.29 18.70 -13.66
N TYR A 174 -7.72 19.83 -13.98
CA TYR A 174 -6.86 20.62 -13.08
C TYR A 174 -6.94 22.11 -13.43
N HIS A 175 -6.57 22.99 -12.49
CA HIS A 175 -6.51 24.44 -12.73
C HIS A 175 -5.36 24.79 -13.69
N ALA A 176 -5.65 25.66 -14.66
CA ALA A 176 -4.59 26.23 -15.51
C ALA A 176 -3.68 27.14 -14.66
N HIS A 177 -2.39 27.20 -15.01
CA HIS A 177 -1.39 27.98 -14.28
C HIS A 177 -1.78 29.47 -14.17
N GLU A 178 -2.13 30.09 -15.29
CA GLU A 178 -2.43 31.53 -15.37
C GLU A 178 -3.68 31.93 -14.58
N GLY A 179 -4.59 31.00 -14.30
CA GLY A 179 -5.83 31.26 -13.57
C GLY A 179 -5.83 30.77 -12.13
N MET A 180 -4.76 30.14 -11.66
CA MET A 180 -4.71 29.53 -10.33
C MET A 180 -4.62 30.58 -9.24
N THR A 181 -5.67 30.67 -8.41
CA THR A 181 -5.73 31.60 -7.26
C THR A 181 -5.07 30.99 -6.01
N LEU A 182 -4.84 31.82 -4.97
CA LEU A 182 -4.37 31.32 -3.66
C LEU A 182 -5.36 30.37 -2.98
N ILE A 183 -6.67 30.49 -3.31
CA ILE A 183 -7.72 29.58 -2.83
C ILE A 183 -7.60 28.23 -3.51
N ASP A 184 -7.37 28.21 -4.83
CA ASP A 184 -7.14 26.99 -5.60
C ASP A 184 -5.85 26.28 -5.15
N LEU A 185 -4.78 27.04 -4.98
CA LEU A 185 -3.51 26.53 -4.45
C LEU A 185 -3.70 25.90 -3.07
N ALA A 186 -4.47 26.51 -2.19
CA ALA A 186 -4.74 25.98 -0.86
C ALA A 186 -5.39 24.59 -0.93
N SER A 187 -6.46 24.46 -1.74
CA SER A 187 -7.16 23.17 -1.91
C SER A 187 -6.30 22.13 -2.65
N ALA A 188 -5.58 22.54 -3.68
CA ALA A 188 -4.69 21.67 -4.43
C ALA A 188 -3.53 21.13 -3.57
N SER A 189 -3.02 21.91 -2.61
CA SER A 189 -1.90 21.51 -1.74
C SER A 189 -2.18 20.28 -0.88
N PHE A 190 -3.43 19.93 -0.64
CA PHE A 190 -3.81 18.71 0.06
C PHE A 190 -4.62 17.71 -0.80
N GLY A 191 -4.59 17.92 -2.14
CA GLY A 191 -5.10 16.94 -3.12
C GLY A 191 -6.58 17.09 -3.46
N GLN A 192 -7.13 18.31 -3.35
CA GLN A 192 -8.51 18.65 -3.75
C GLN A 192 -8.51 19.60 -4.94
N SER A 193 -9.67 19.83 -5.55
CA SER A 193 -9.88 20.75 -6.67
C SER A 193 -9.24 20.34 -8.01
N PHE A 194 -8.72 19.12 -8.11
CA PHE A 194 -8.25 18.54 -9.36
C PHE A 194 -8.43 17.01 -9.34
N GLN A 195 -8.33 16.40 -10.51
CA GLN A 195 -8.48 14.96 -10.68
C GLN A 195 -7.30 14.36 -11.43
N VAL A 196 -6.92 13.15 -11.03
CA VAL A 196 -5.84 12.38 -11.64
C VAL A 196 -6.29 10.94 -11.88
N THR A 197 -5.65 10.25 -12.82
CA THR A 197 -5.89 8.81 -12.97
C THR A 197 -5.09 8.02 -11.92
N PRO A 198 -5.54 6.79 -11.54
CA PRO A 198 -4.76 5.92 -10.66
C PRO A 198 -3.32 5.70 -11.16
N ILE A 199 -3.13 5.50 -12.47
CA ILE A 199 -1.80 5.30 -13.04
C ILE A 199 -0.90 6.55 -12.90
N GLN A 200 -1.43 7.77 -13.04
CA GLN A 200 -0.67 8.98 -12.78
C GLN A 200 -0.23 9.04 -11.31
N MET A 201 -1.13 8.76 -10.39
CA MET A 201 -0.82 8.86 -8.95
C MET A 201 0.21 7.82 -8.51
N VAL A 202 0.08 6.55 -8.94
CA VAL A 202 1.08 5.53 -8.58
C VAL A 202 2.43 5.79 -9.25
N THR A 203 2.45 6.33 -10.47
CA THR A 203 3.69 6.73 -11.15
C THR A 203 4.40 7.86 -10.40
N ALA A 204 3.66 8.86 -9.90
CA ALA A 204 4.21 9.94 -9.08
C ALA A 204 4.74 9.42 -7.72
N LEU A 205 4.02 8.50 -7.07
CA LEU A 205 4.51 7.83 -5.85
C LEU A 205 5.76 6.99 -6.12
N SER A 206 5.82 6.32 -7.26
CA SER A 206 7.00 5.56 -7.70
C SER A 206 8.22 6.47 -7.90
N ALA A 207 8.01 7.72 -8.35
CA ALA A 207 9.10 8.69 -8.43
C ALA A 207 9.66 9.05 -7.03
N ILE A 208 8.80 9.19 -6.02
CA ILE A 208 9.26 9.34 -4.62
C ILE A 208 10.05 8.10 -4.17
N ALA A 209 9.61 6.91 -4.55
CA ALA A 209 10.22 5.65 -4.13
C ALA A 209 11.60 5.40 -4.75
N ASN A 210 11.83 5.82 -6.00
CA ASN A 210 12.99 5.39 -6.81
C ASN A 210 14.07 6.49 -7.00
N GLY A 211 14.27 7.35 -6.02
CA GLY A 211 15.28 8.41 -6.09
C GLY A 211 14.84 9.63 -6.92
N GLY A 212 13.54 9.87 -7.05
CA GLY A 212 12.99 11.07 -7.69
C GLY A 212 12.82 10.98 -9.20
N LYS A 213 12.97 9.82 -9.81
CA LYS A 213 12.87 9.61 -11.26
C LYS A 213 11.45 9.27 -11.67
N LEU A 214 10.80 10.11 -12.47
CA LEU A 214 9.53 9.80 -13.11
C LEU A 214 9.76 8.85 -14.29
N MET A 215 9.23 7.62 -14.17
CA MET A 215 9.37 6.59 -15.19
C MET A 215 8.18 6.60 -16.15
N LYS A 216 8.39 6.14 -17.39
CA LYS A 216 7.29 5.77 -18.28
C LYS A 216 6.80 4.37 -17.89
N PRO A 217 5.53 4.20 -17.44
CA PRO A 217 5.00 2.88 -17.15
C PRO A 217 4.76 2.08 -18.45
N TYR A 218 4.86 0.76 -18.37
CA TYR A 218 4.52 -0.16 -19.44
C TYR A 218 4.03 -1.50 -18.89
N VAL A 219 3.28 -2.25 -19.70
CA VAL A 219 2.76 -3.59 -19.38
C VAL A 219 3.40 -4.64 -20.27
N VAL A 220 3.64 -4.31 -21.54
CA VAL A 220 4.25 -5.23 -22.51
C VAL A 220 5.76 -5.22 -22.35
N ALA A 221 6.31 -6.27 -21.76
CA ALA A 221 7.76 -6.42 -21.61
C ALA A 221 8.43 -6.84 -22.92
N LYS A 222 7.84 -7.83 -23.63
CA LYS A 222 8.39 -8.37 -24.88
C LYS A 222 7.28 -8.75 -25.84
N VAL A 223 7.56 -8.65 -27.12
CA VAL A 223 6.77 -9.24 -28.21
C VAL A 223 7.62 -10.34 -28.87
N LEU A 224 7.05 -11.52 -28.98
CA LEU A 224 7.70 -12.69 -29.57
C LEU A 224 7.02 -13.05 -30.90
N ASP A 225 7.78 -13.63 -31.84
CA ASP A 225 7.24 -14.27 -33.04
C ASP A 225 6.68 -15.67 -32.73
N ASP A 226 6.09 -16.33 -33.72
CA ASP A 226 5.52 -17.69 -33.59
C ASP A 226 6.58 -18.76 -33.22
N ASN A 227 7.87 -18.47 -33.39
CA ASN A 227 8.97 -19.36 -33.06
C ASN A 227 9.58 -19.05 -31.68
N GLY A 228 9.05 -18.03 -30.96
CA GLY A 228 9.53 -17.61 -29.65
C GLY A 228 10.72 -16.66 -29.69
N ASN A 229 11.12 -16.15 -30.87
CA ASN A 229 12.18 -15.15 -30.98
C ASN A 229 11.67 -13.76 -30.56
N VAL A 230 12.53 -12.96 -29.90
CA VAL A 230 12.18 -11.60 -29.48
C VAL A 230 12.11 -10.68 -30.71
N VAL A 231 10.91 -10.19 -31.01
CA VAL A 231 10.65 -9.17 -32.04
C VAL A 231 10.94 -7.77 -31.51
N SER A 232 10.48 -7.49 -30.29
CA SER A 232 10.77 -6.25 -29.59
C SER A 232 10.79 -6.45 -28.08
N GLU A 233 11.55 -5.62 -27.36
CA GLU A 233 11.66 -5.62 -25.90
C GLU A 233 11.56 -4.18 -25.39
N THR A 234 10.68 -3.95 -24.41
CA THR A 234 10.52 -2.64 -23.78
C THR A 234 11.61 -2.45 -22.73
N GLN A 235 12.34 -1.36 -22.81
CA GLN A 235 13.33 -0.98 -21.80
C GLN A 235 12.77 0.06 -20.84
N PRO A 236 13.09 0.00 -19.53
CA PRO A 236 12.72 1.02 -18.57
C PRO A 236 13.20 2.40 -19.02
N THR A 237 12.28 3.38 -19.08
CA THR A 237 12.58 4.71 -19.59
C THR A 237 12.31 5.76 -18.51
N VAL A 238 13.35 6.51 -18.14
CA VAL A 238 13.23 7.70 -17.29
C VAL A 238 12.70 8.85 -18.13
N ARG A 239 11.57 9.42 -17.75
CA ARG A 239 11.01 10.63 -18.39
C ARG A 239 11.76 11.88 -17.94
N ARG A 240 11.99 12.00 -16.61
CA ARG A 240 12.74 13.11 -16.00
C ARG A 240 13.06 12.85 -14.53
N GLN A 241 14.04 13.59 -14.01
CA GLN A 241 14.27 13.73 -12.58
C GLN A 241 13.33 14.80 -12.04
N VAL A 242 12.50 14.49 -11.05
CA VAL A 242 11.49 15.40 -10.48
C VAL A 242 11.99 16.04 -9.20
N ILE A 243 12.59 15.23 -8.33
CA ILE A 243 13.20 15.62 -7.04
C ILE A 243 14.55 14.92 -6.90
N SER A 244 15.41 15.42 -6.04
CA SER A 244 16.70 14.81 -5.73
C SER A 244 16.53 13.47 -5.00
N GLU A 245 17.56 12.62 -5.05
CA GLU A 245 17.61 11.36 -4.31
C GLU A 245 17.53 11.62 -2.80
N GLU A 246 18.10 12.72 -2.32
CA GLU A 246 18.03 13.14 -0.92
C GLU A 246 16.59 13.46 -0.50
N THR A 247 15.87 14.27 -1.27
CA THR A 247 14.46 14.57 -1.02
C THR A 247 13.59 13.32 -1.07
N SER A 248 13.83 12.45 -2.05
CA SER A 248 13.15 11.16 -2.18
C SER A 248 13.31 10.32 -0.91
N ALA A 249 14.53 10.12 -0.43
CA ALA A 249 14.82 9.35 0.79
C ALA A 249 14.16 9.97 2.05
N LYS A 250 14.21 11.29 2.19
CA LYS A 250 13.55 12.00 3.31
C LYS A 250 12.05 11.78 3.32
N VAL A 251 11.39 11.88 2.15
CA VAL A 251 9.93 11.70 2.05
C VAL A 251 9.55 10.24 2.25
N ALA A 252 10.32 9.28 1.70
CA ALA A 252 10.10 7.85 1.92
C ALA A 252 10.14 7.49 3.42
N GLU A 253 11.13 8.00 4.16
CA GLU A 253 11.22 7.79 5.60
C GLU A 253 10.05 8.43 6.37
N MET A 254 9.65 9.65 6.00
CA MET A 254 8.46 10.27 6.60
C MET A 254 7.20 9.45 6.34
N MET A 255 7.02 8.90 5.11
CA MET A 255 5.89 8.03 4.76
C MET A 255 5.94 6.70 5.53
N ARG A 256 7.13 6.14 5.80
CA ARG A 256 7.31 4.97 6.66
C ARG A 256 6.79 5.26 8.08
N ARG A 257 7.11 6.43 8.63
CA ARG A 257 6.61 6.86 9.94
C ARG A 257 5.09 7.08 9.96
N VAL A 258 4.47 7.47 8.84
CA VAL A 258 3.01 7.53 8.73
C VAL A 258 2.37 6.14 8.89
N VAL A 259 3.01 5.10 8.37
CA VAL A 259 2.55 3.70 8.51
C VAL A 259 2.79 3.19 9.94
N ASN A 260 3.94 3.47 10.52
CA ASN A 260 4.27 2.96 11.85
C ASN A 260 3.47 3.65 12.97
N GLU A 261 3.26 4.97 12.87
CA GLU A 261 2.83 5.81 13.99
C GLU A 261 1.63 6.74 13.64
N GLY A 262 1.19 6.75 12.38
CA GLY A 262 0.20 7.71 11.88
C GLY A 262 -1.13 7.10 11.47
N THR A 263 -1.79 7.76 10.52
CA THR A 263 -3.12 7.39 10.00
C THR A 263 -3.13 6.13 9.16
N ALA A 264 -1.95 5.60 8.77
CA ALA A 264 -1.81 4.46 7.87
C ALA A 264 -1.40 3.15 8.58
N LYS A 265 -1.62 3.02 9.89
CA LYS A 265 -1.21 1.83 10.67
C LYS A 265 -1.74 0.50 10.12
N ASN A 266 -2.93 0.49 9.54
CA ASN A 266 -3.51 -0.72 8.93
C ASN A 266 -2.84 -1.12 7.61
N GLY A 267 -1.95 -0.28 7.07
CA GLY A 267 -1.08 -0.58 5.93
C GLY A 267 0.26 -1.19 6.32
N TYR A 268 0.48 -1.42 7.62
CA TYR A 268 1.72 -2.00 8.13
C TYR A 268 1.83 -3.48 7.75
N VAL A 269 3.01 -3.87 7.27
CA VAL A 269 3.35 -5.27 6.98
C VAL A 269 4.64 -5.59 7.73
N ILE A 270 4.54 -6.54 8.65
CA ILE A 270 5.64 -6.92 9.54
C ILE A 270 6.88 -7.34 8.72
N GLY A 271 8.03 -6.78 9.06
CA GLY A 271 9.31 -7.06 8.39
C GLY A 271 9.53 -6.37 7.05
N TYR A 272 8.58 -5.59 6.51
CA TYR A 272 8.72 -5.03 5.15
C TYR A 272 8.81 -3.51 5.04
N ARG A 273 8.89 -2.79 6.15
CA ARG A 273 9.10 -1.33 6.18
C ARG A 273 8.30 -0.58 5.11
N VAL A 274 6.97 -0.70 5.17
CA VAL A 274 6.08 -0.04 4.22
C VAL A 274 6.08 1.47 4.45
N ALA A 275 6.28 2.24 3.38
CA ALA A 275 6.05 3.68 3.33
C ALA A 275 4.70 3.94 2.67
N GLY A 276 3.83 4.75 3.28
CA GLY A 276 2.49 4.95 2.73
C GLY A 276 1.75 6.16 3.25
N LYS A 277 0.69 6.54 2.54
CA LYS A 277 -0.18 7.66 2.90
C LYS A 277 -1.63 7.37 2.54
N THR A 278 -2.52 7.61 3.47
CA THR A 278 -3.97 7.50 3.30
C THR A 278 -4.56 8.74 2.67
N GLY A 279 -5.61 8.56 1.87
CA GLY A 279 -6.46 9.60 1.32
C GLY A 279 -7.93 9.33 1.61
N THR A 280 -8.69 10.38 1.79
CA THR A 280 -10.16 10.39 1.80
C THR A 280 -10.55 11.73 1.21
N SER A 281 -11.17 11.72 0.05
CA SER A 281 -11.58 12.92 -0.68
C SER A 281 -13.08 12.90 -0.93
N GLN A 282 -13.70 14.07 -1.02
CA GLN A 282 -15.04 14.19 -1.54
C GLN A 282 -15.03 14.10 -3.07
N LYS A 283 -16.03 13.48 -3.64
CA LYS A 283 -16.25 13.51 -5.09
C LYS A 283 -16.63 14.92 -5.54
N LEU A 284 -15.96 15.39 -6.58
CA LEU A 284 -16.30 16.70 -7.16
C LEU A 284 -17.71 16.66 -7.74
N GLY A 285 -18.53 17.67 -7.37
CA GLY A 285 -19.90 17.80 -7.84
C GLY A 285 -20.93 16.87 -7.15
N LYS A 286 -20.52 16.07 -6.16
CA LYS A 286 -21.41 15.17 -5.42
C LYS A 286 -21.28 15.35 -3.91
N THR A 287 -22.36 15.76 -3.26
CA THR A 287 -22.37 15.97 -1.81
C THR A 287 -22.53 14.64 -1.07
N GLY A 288 -21.63 14.35 -0.14
CA GLY A 288 -21.70 13.15 0.71
C GLY A 288 -21.03 11.90 0.12
N GLU A 289 -20.63 11.92 -1.15
CA GLU A 289 -19.88 10.82 -1.76
C GLU A 289 -18.38 11.02 -1.60
N HIS A 290 -17.69 9.94 -1.31
CA HIS A 290 -16.26 9.94 -0.99
C HIS A 290 -15.48 8.94 -1.85
N VAL A 291 -14.19 9.20 -1.96
CA VAL A 291 -13.20 8.24 -2.49
C VAL A 291 -12.21 7.96 -1.38
N ALA A 292 -12.11 6.69 -1.00
CA ALA A 292 -11.10 6.22 -0.05
C ALA A 292 -9.88 5.72 -0.81
N SER A 293 -8.68 6.17 -0.43
CA SER A 293 -7.46 5.75 -1.11
C SER A 293 -6.30 5.48 -0.13
N TYR A 294 -5.37 4.67 -0.58
CA TYR A 294 -4.10 4.44 0.09
C TYR A 294 -3.01 4.17 -0.93
N GLY A 295 -1.99 5.03 -0.95
CA GLY A 295 -0.80 4.86 -1.77
C GLY A 295 0.40 4.46 -0.90
N CYS A 296 1.14 3.43 -1.33
CA CYS A 296 2.29 2.92 -0.59
C CYS A 296 3.33 2.27 -1.49
N PHE A 297 4.52 2.09 -0.95
CA PHE A 297 5.59 1.30 -1.55
C PHE A 297 6.42 0.61 -0.46
N ALA A 298 7.11 -0.44 -0.83
CA ALA A 298 7.98 -1.19 0.09
C ALA A 298 9.09 -1.99 -0.65
N PRO A 299 10.21 -2.28 0.07
CA PRO A 299 10.67 -1.65 1.31
C PRO A 299 10.92 -0.14 1.13
N ALA A 300 10.83 0.66 2.20
CA ALA A 300 10.94 2.14 2.10
C ALA A 300 12.31 2.62 1.62
N ASP A 301 13.35 1.84 1.89
CA ASP A 301 14.77 2.14 1.63
C ASP A 301 15.33 1.43 0.38
N ASP A 302 14.65 0.38 -0.11
CA ASP A 302 14.97 -0.32 -1.37
C ASP A 302 13.67 -0.76 -2.06
N PRO A 303 12.86 0.18 -2.57
CA PRO A 303 11.51 -0.10 -3.06
C PRO A 303 11.49 -1.09 -4.23
N LYS A 304 10.68 -2.13 -4.10
CA LYS A 304 10.43 -3.13 -5.13
C LYS A 304 9.03 -3.06 -5.71
N VAL A 305 8.07 -2.57 -4.91
CA VAL A 305 6.65 -2.51 -5.28
C VAL A 305 6.06 -1.19 -4.83
N ALA A 306 5.31 -0.53 -5.70
CA ALA A 306 4.42 0.57 -5.37
C ALA A 306 2.97 0.18 -5.67
N ILE A 307 2.05 0.51 -4.78
CA ILE A 307 0.63 0.17 -4.87
C ILE A 307 -0.21 1.41 -4.57
N ILE A 308 -1.29 1.57 -5.32
CA ILE A 308 -2.39 2.44 -4.93
C ILE A 308 -3.69 1.64 -4.91
N ILE A 309 -4.42 1.72 -3.80
CA ILE A 309 -5.77 1.17 -3.67
C ILE A 309 -6.74 2.34 -3.63
N ILE A 310 -7.76 2.28 -4.46
CA ILE A 310 -8.83 3.28 -4.55
C ILE A 310 -10.15 2.54 -4.42
N ILE A 311 -10.98 3.00 -3.51
CA ILE A 311 -12.35 2.52 -3.30
C ILE A 311 -13.25 3.71 -3.56
N ASP A 312 -13.94 3.66 -4.67
CA ASP A 312 -14.88 4.69 -5.11
C ASP A 312 -16.23 4.47 -4.47
N GLU A 313 -16.83 5.52 -3.92
CA GLU A 313 -18.13 5.51 -3.27
C GLU A 313 -18.31 4.37 -2.26
N PRO A 314 -17.45 4.26 -1.22
CA PRO A 314 -17.59 3.20 -0.25
C PRO A 314 -18.93 3.29 0.48
N HIS A 315 -19.68 2.16 0.47
CA HIS A 315 -20.92 2.03 1.20
C HIS A 315 -20.68 1.44 2.60
N GLY A 316 -21.42 1.90 3.60
CA GLY A 316 -21.32 1.43 4.98
C GLY A 316 -20.76 2.47 5.95
N GLY A 317 -20.45 2.05 7.18
CA GLY A 317 -20.08 2.94 8.29
C GLY A 317 -18.65 3.49 8.25
N GLN A 318 -17.79 2.97 7.37
CA GLN A 318 -16.38 3.36 7.25
C GLN A 318 -16.07 3.83 5.83
N ILE A 319 -15.60 5.09 5.72
CA ILE A 319 -15.25 5.71 4.44
C ILE A 319 -13.78 6.15 4.36
N GLN A 320 -13.00 5.91 5.41
CA GLN A 320 -11.62 6.41 5.49
C GLN A 320 -10.64 5.42 4.85
N GLY A 321 -9.76 5.93 3.98
CA GLY A 321 -8.77 5.12 3.27
C GLY A 321 -7.86 4.30 4.20
N GLY A 322 -7.54 4.83 5.39
CA GLY A 322 -6.77 4.10 6.42
C GLY A 322 -7.50 2.90 7.02
N GLN A 323 -8.83 2.86 6.95
CA GLN A 323 -9.64 1.76 7.50
C GLN A 323 -10.00 0.71 6.45
N ILE A 324 -10.24 1.12 5.20
CA ILE A 324 -10.76 0.21 4.18
C ILE A 324 -9.77 -0.05 3.03
N ALA A 325 -8.94 0.92 2.62
CA ALA A 325 -7.99 0.74 1.53
C ALA A 325 -6.62 0.22 2.03
N ALA A 326 -6.12 0.71 3.18
CA ALA A 326 -4.82 0.32 3.71
C ALA A 326 -4.70 -1.18 4.05
N PRO A 327 -5.71 -1.84 4.68
CA PRO A 327 -5.64 -3.28 4.94
C PRO A 327 -5.56 -4.13 3.66
N VAL A 328 -6.26 -3.71 2.60
CA VAL A 328 -6.21 -4.39 1.29
C VAL A 328 -4.81 -4.26 0.68
N ALA A 329 -4.26 -3.04 0.70
CA ALA A 329 -2.89 -2.81 0.22
C ALA A 329 -1.85 -3.62 1.00
N ALA A 330 -1.98 -3.72 2.33
CA ALA A 330 -1.08 -4.51 3.17
C ALA A 330 -1.07 -6.00 2.76
N GLN A 331 -2.25 -6.60 2.53
CA GLN A 331 -2.36 -7.99 2.08
C GLN A 331 -1.75 -8.21 0.70
N VAL A 332 -2.00 -7.29 -0.25
CA VAL A 332 -1.42 -7.35 -1.59
C VAL A 332 0.10 -7.19 -1.50
N MET A 333 0.58 -6.19 -0.75
CA MET A 333 2.01 -5.91 -0.56
C MET A 333 2.74 -7.13 0.01
N GLU A 334 2.24 -7.72 1.10
CA GLU A 334 2.84 -8.90 1.73
C GLU A 334 2.98 -10.06 0.74
N LYS A 335 1.90 -10.39 0.02
CA LYS A 335 1.91 -11.48 -0.97
C LYS A 335 2.85 -11.20 -2.13
N THR A 336 2.88 -9.96 -2.62
CA THR A 336 3.73 -9.56 -3.75
C THR A 336 5.21 -9.58 -3.37
N LEU A 337 5.59 -9.05 -2.21
CA LEU A 337 6.97 -9.06 -1.76
C LEU A 337 7.49 -10.49 -1.52
N LYS A 338 6.66 -11.36 -0.96
CA LYS A 338 6.98 -12.80 -0.84
C LYS A 338 7.15 -13.47 -2.22
N TYR A 339 6.28 -13.17 -3.17
CA TYR A 339 6.39 -13.69 -4.54
C TYR A 339 7.67 -13.22 -5.23
N LEU A 340 8.08 -11.99 -4.99
CA LEU A 340 9.33 -11.41 -5.51
C LEU A 340 10.59 -11.88 -4.74
N ASN A 341 10.43 -12.75 -3.75
CA ASN A 341 11.50 -13.23 -2.85
C ASN A 341 12.23 -12.08 -2.13
N VAL A 342 11.50 -11.01 -1.77
CA VAL A 342 12.04 -9.95 -0.93
C VAL A 342 12.08 -10.44 0.50
N GLU A 343 13.29 -10.51 1.08
CA GLU A 343 13.49 -10.97 2.45
C GLU A 343 12.91 -9.98 3.46
N PRO A 344 12.09 -10.43 4.43
CA PRO A 344 11.62 -9.58 5.51
C PRO A 344 12.75 -9.25 6.48
N GLN A 345 12.77 -8.02 6.97
CA GLN A 345 13.72 -7.54 7.97
C GLN A 345 12.96 -7.14 9.24
N TYR A 346 13.14 -7.93 10.29
CA TYR A 346 12.41 -7.77 11.53
C TYR A 346 13.18 -6.99 12.58
N THR A 347 12.50 -6.12 13.32
CA THR A 347 12.98 -5.60 14.62
C THR A 347 12.81 -6.66 15.70
N GLU A 348 13.48 -6.51 16.84
CA GLU A 348 13.25 -7.40 18.01
C GLU A 348 11.78 -7.42 18.45
N SER A 349 11.12 -6.26 18.45
CA SER A 349 9.71 -6.17 18.81
C SER A 349 8.77 -6.83 17.79
N GLU A 350 9.16 -6.89 16.52
CA GLU A 350 8.42 -7.62 15.49
C GLU A 350 8.66 -9.13 15.60
N LEU A 351 9.90 -9.55 15.87
CA LEU A 351 10.22 -10.97 16.12
C LEU A 351 9.41 -11.51 17.29
N ALA A 352 9.34 -10.76 18.40
CA ALA A 352 8.55 -11.15 19.56
C ALA A 352 7.04 -11.30 19.26
N LYS A 353 6.51 -10.62 18.24
CA LYS A 353 5.12 -10.77 17.78
C LYS A 353 4.91 -11.96 16.85
N LEU A 354 5.97 -12.50 16.26
CA LEU A 354 5.90 -13.69 15.42
C LEU A 354 5.94 -14.99 16.25
N ASP A 355 6.46 -14.91 17.48
CA ASP A 355 6.51 -16.06 18.39
C ASP A 355 5.10 -16.34 18.95
N THR A 356 4.72 -17.59 19.01
CA THR A 356 3.45 -18.04 19.55
C THR A 356 3.70 -19.04 20.67
N THR A 357 2.94 -18.93 21.77
CA THR A 357 3.05 -19.87 22.89
C THR A 357 2.35 -21.17 22.57
N VAL A 358 3.04 -22.29 22.74
CA VAL A 358 2.47 -23.65 22.57
C VAL A 358 1.59 -24.01 23.76
N SER A 359 0.36 -24.45 23.48
CA SER A 359 -0.56 -24.93 24.52
C SER A 359 -0.09 -26.27 25.11
N ASN A 360 -0.67 -26.68 26.27
CA ASN A 360 -0.47 -28.02 26.80
C ASN A 360 -1.34 -29.04 26.04
N TYR A 361 -0.70 -29.95 25.34
CA TYR A 361 -1.34 -30.99 24.54
C TYR A 361 -1.28 -32.37 25.19
N VAL A 362 -0.53 -32.54 26.30
CA VAL A 362 -0.40 -33.83 26.99
C VAL A 362 -1.75 -34.36 27.43
N GLY A 363 -2.06 -35.61 27.10
CA GLY A 363 -3.31 -36.29 27.38
C GLY A 363 -4.41 -36.07 26.31
N LYS A 364 -4.25 -35.13 25.36
CA LYS A 364 -5.19 -34.88 24.28
C LYS A 364 -5.04 -35.88 23.14
N ASN A 365 -6.08 -35.98 22.29
CA ASN A 365 -6.04 -36.81 21.08
C ASN A 365 -5.09 -36.24 20.04
N VAL A 366 -4.23 -37.08 19.48
CA VAL A 366 -3.18 -36.69 18.52
C VAL A 366 -3.74 -36.09 17.24
N SER A 367 -4.84 -36.64 16.71
CA SER A 367 -5.42 -36.17 15.45
C SER A 367 -6.02 -34.76 15.60
N GLU A 368 -6.69 -34.51 16.74
CA GLU A 368 -7.25 -33.20 17.07
C GLU A 368 -6.15 -32.15 17.25
N VAL A 369 -5.12 -32.49 18.05
CA VAL A 369 -3.97 -31.62 18.30
C VAL A 369 -3.20 -31.31 17.01
N SER A 370 -2.99 -32.31 16.16
CA SER A 370 -2.30 -32.12 14.87
C SER A 370 -3.06 -31.18 13.96
N SER A 371 -4.39 -31.25 13.96
CA SER A 371 -5.27 -30.33 13.20
C SER A 371 -5.24 -28.92 13.78
N GLU A 372 -5.30 -28.79 15.12
CA GLU A 372 -5.21 -27.50 15.83
C GLU A 372 -3.88 -26.80 15.55
N LEU A 373 -2.75 -27.51 15.64
CA LEU A 373 -1.41 -26.98 15.36
C LEU A 373 -1.28 -26.48 13.92
N ARG A 374 -1.73 -27.27 12.94
CA ARG A 374 -1.69 -26.87 11.54
C ARG A 374 -2.56 -25.65 11.27
N SER A 375 -3.74 -25.58 11.88
CA SER A 375 -4.64 -24.44 11.77
C SER A 375 -4.06 -23.17 12.41
N ALA A 376 -3.26 -23.34 13.48
CA ALA A 376 -2.52 -22.28 14.14
C ALA A 376 -1.24 -21.87 13.39
N GLY A 377 -0.93 -22.55 12.26
CA GLY A 377 0.23 -22.24 11.41
C GLY A 377 1.55 -22.87 11.87
N PHE A 378 1.51 -23.90 12.75
CA PHE A 378 2.67 -24.68 13.13
C PHE A 378 2.87 -25.91 12.26
N ASN A 379 4.11 -26.34 12.11
CA ASN A 379 4.42 -27.68 11.66
C ASN A 379 4.21 -28.66 12.81
N CYS A 380 3.73 -29.86 12.52
CA CYS A 380 3.50 -30.90 13.52
C CYS A 380 4.17 -32.19 13.09
N LYS A 381 4.97 -32.79 13.98
CA LYS A 381 5.56 -34.12 13.81
C LYS A 381 5.05 -35.02 14.94
N VAL A 382 4.53 -36.20 14.57
CA VAL A 382 4.11 -37.20 15.54
C VAL A 382 5.14 -38.33 15.59
N ILE A 383 5.54 -38.70 16.78
CA ILE A 383 6.47 -39.81 17.03
C ILE A 383 5.79 -40.82 17.94
N GLY A 384 5.53 -42.02 17.40
CA GLY A 384 4.80 -43.11 18.05
C GLY A 384 3.49 -43.43 17.34
N ASN A 385 2.75 -44.43 17.84
CA ASN A 385 1.56 -44.99 17.21
C ASN A 385 0.31 -44.87 18.11
N GLY A 386 0.42 -44.25 19.29
CA GLY A 386 -0.67 -44.09 20.24
C GLY A 386 -1.61 -42.97 19.86
N ASP A 387 -2.83 -43.06 20.34
CA ASP A 387 -3.90 -42.06 20.06
C ASP A 387 -3.80 -40.79 20.93
N LYS A 388 -2.99 -40.82 21.98
CA LYS A 388 -2.85 -39.71 22.93
C LYS A 388 -1.42 -39.20 22.98
N VAL A 389 -1.30 -37.89 23.14
CA VAL A 389 -0.02 -37.21 23.39
C VAL A 389 0.46 -37.55 24.81
N ILE A 390 1.63 -38.17 24.94
CA ILE A 390 2.26 -38.45 26.24
C ILE A 390 3.31 -37.40 26.62
N SER A 391 3.95 -36.78 25.66
CA SER A 391 4.80 -35.61 25.85
C SER A 391 4.87 -34.76 24.57
N GLN A 392 5.38 -33.55 24.69
CA GLN A 392 5.54 -32.61 23.59
C GLN A 392 6.83 -31.82 23.70
N LEU A 393 7.40 -31.43 22.55
CA LEU A 393 8.49 -30.47 22.42
C LEU A 393 8.15 -29.42 21.35
N PRO A 394 8.34 -28.11 21.63
CA PRO A 394 8.69 -27.54 22.94
C PRO A 394 7.62 -27.82 24.01
N GLY A 395 8.05 -27.73 25.28
CA GLY A 395 7.15 -27.90 26.42
C GLY A 395 5.98 -26.92 26.40
N ALA A 396 4.92 -27.24 27.15
CA ALA A 396 3.75 -26.37 27.29
C ALA A 396 4.15 -24.96 27.74
N TYR A 397 3.50 -23.96 27.14
CA TYR A 397 3.70 -22.53 27.38
C TYR A 397 5.08 -21.96 26.97
N GLN A 398 5.89 -22.75 26.28
CA GLN A 398 7.11 -22.23 25.65
C GLN A 398 6.78 -21.50 24.34
N SER A 399 7.58 -20.47 24.05
CA SER A 399 7.46 -19.69 22.82
C SER A 399 8.07 -20.43 21.63
N VAL A 400 7.34 -20.48 20.51
CA VAL A 400 7.77 -21.09 19.26
C VAL A 400 7.59 -20.08 18.14
N PRO A 401 8.58 -19.91 17.25
CA PRO A 401 8.45 -19.06 16.09
C PRO A 401 7.26 -19.47 15.20
N LYS A 402 6.62 -18.52 14.55
CA LYS A 402 5.55 -18.79 13.58
C LYS A 402 6.07 -19.73 12.47
N GLY A 403 5.35 -20.82 12.21
CA GLY A 403 5.80 -21.87 11.28
C GLY A 403 6.81 -22.85 11.88
N GLY A 404 7.14 -22.70 13.17
CA GLY A 404 8.00 -23.65 13.87
C GLY A 404 7.35 -25.02 14.03
N ILE A 405 8.15 -25.99 14.44
CA ILE A 405 7.71 -27.38 14.62
C ILE A 405 7.35 -27.68 16.06
N VAL A 406 6.20 -28.33 16.27
CA VAL A 406 5.82 -28.95 17.54
C VAL A 406 5.85 -30.46 17.36
N VAL A 407 6.63 -31.15 18.16
CA VAL A 407 6.72 -32.61 18.14
C VAL A 407 5.82 -33.18 19.24
N LEU A 408 4.95 -34.11 18.86
CA LEU A 408 4.05 -34.83 19.75
C LEU A 408 4.56 -36.26 19.88
N TYR A 409 4.86 -36.69 21.09
CA TYR A 409 5.23 -38.06 21.40
C TYR A 409 4.03 -38.84 21.88
N THR A 410 3.90 -40.10 21.38
CA THR A 410 2.82 -41.02 21.73
C THR A 410 3.43 -42.40 22.09
N GLU A 411 2.61 -43.30 22.60
CA GLU A 411 3.07 -44.67 22.87
C GLU A 411 3.58 -45.39 21.60
N GLY A 412 4.53 -46.28 21.76
CA GLY A 412 5.11 -47.07 20.66
C GLY A 412 6.04 -46.29 19.71
N GLY A 413 6.48 -45.11 20.11
CA GLY A 413 7.43 -44.31 19.31
C GLY A 413 8.82 -44.93 19.21
N PRO A 414 9.56 -44.62 18.12
CA PRO A 414 10.96 -45.04 17.99
C PRO A 414 11.84 -44.44 19.07
N VAL A 415 12.91 -45.15 19.43
CA VAL A 415 13.88 -44.72 20.48
C VAL A 415 14.69 -43.49 20.01
N GLU A 416 14.79 -43.23 18.70
CA GLU A 416 15.49 -42.06 18.17
C GLU A 416 14.53 -40.83 18.05
N THR A 417 14.67 -39.94 19.02
CA THR A 417 13.93 -38.66 19.07
C THR A 417 14.85 -37.47 18.77
N LYS A 418 16.07 -37.72 18.30
CA LYS A 418 17.11 -36.71 18.17
C LYS A 418 17.41 -36.34 16.71
N THR A 419 17.84 -35.12 16.54
CA THR A 419 18.32 -34.56 15.27
C THR A 419 19.65 -33.85 15.48
N ILE A 420 20.34 -33.56 14.40
CA ILE A 420 21.62 -32.84 14.43
C ILE A 420 21.40 -31.38 14.12
N VAL A 421 21.92 -30.49 14.95
CA VAL A 421 21.88 -29.04 14.71
C VAL A 421 22.70 -28.69 13.48
N PRO A 422 22.10 -28.10 12.43
CA PRO A 422 22.83 -27.70 11.23
C PRO A 422 23.74 -26.49 11.50
N ASP A 423 24.65 -26.19 10.58
CA ASP A 423 25.32 -24.89 10.54
C ASP A 423 24.40 -23.86 9.95
N LEU A 424 23.97 -22.91 10.77
CA LEU A 424 23.08 -21.83 10.38
C LEU A 424 23.85 -20.51 10.14
N THR A 425 25.16 -20.48 10.44
CA THR A 425 26.02 -19.31 10.28
C THR A 425 26.14 -18.89 8.82
N GLY A 426 26.08 -17.60 8.55
CA GLY A 426 26.19 -17.05 7.20
C GLY A 426 24.92 -17.17 6.35
N LEU A 427 23.83 -17.73 6.89
CA LEU A 427 22.58 -17.90 6.19
C LEU A 427 21.65 -16.68 6.38
N SER A 428 20.83 -16.39 5.38
CA SER A 428 19.70 -15.45 5.50
C SER A 428 18.59 -16.05 6.40
N ILE A 429 17.72 -15.20 6.93
CA ILE A 429 16.59 -15.64 7.78
C ILE A 429 15.72 -16.69 7.08
N THR A 430 15.45 -16.53 5.79
CA THR A 430 14.67 -17.51 5.02
C THR A 430 15.40 -18.85 4.87
N GLN A 431 16.70 -18.81 4.62
CA GLN A 431 17.52 -20.02 4.55
C GLN A 431 17.59 -20.73 5.89
N VAL A 432 17.78 -19.97 6.99
CA VAL A 432 17.77 -20.51 8.36
C VAL A 432 16.45 -21.20 8.67
N ASN A 433 15.31 -20.55 8.42
CA ASN A 433 13.99 -21.14 8.66
C ASN A 433 13.74 -22.41 7.83
N ARG A 434 14.18 -22.42 6.57
CA ARG A 434 14.08 -23.61 5.70
C ARG A 434 14.94 -24.76 6.21
N THR A 435 16.17 -24.48 6.60
CA THR A 435 17.13 -25.48 7.11
C THR A 435 16.64 -26.04 8.45
N ALA A 436 16.19 -25.18 9.34
CA ALA A 436 15.61 -25.57 10.63
C ALA A 436 14.40 -26.50 10.46
N ALA A 437 13.46 -26.12 9.60
CA ALA A 437 12.29 -26.94 9.31
C ALA A 437 12.66 -28.32 8.74
N ALA A 438 13.64 -28.38 7.84
CA ALA A 438 14.13 -29.63 7.26
C ALA A 438 14.80 -30.55 8.29
N THR A 439 15.50 -29.99 9.26
CA THR A 439 16.17 -30.73 10.32
C THR A 439 15.30 -31.00 11.55
N GLY A 440 14.10 -30.38 11.61
CA GLY A 440 13.17 -30.61 12.72
C GLY A 440 13.53 -29.89 14.01
N ILE A 441 14.25 -28.75 13.91
CA ILE A 441 14.51 -27.82 15.02
C ILE A 441 13.71 -26.55 14.84
N ASN A 442 13.56 -25.79 15.91
CA ASN A 442 13.01 -24.43 15.89
C ASN A 442 14.15 -23.41 15.92
N VAL A 443 13.95 -22.24 15.30
CA VAL A 443 14.93 -21.14 15.37
C VAL A 443 14.27 -19.90 15.92
N LYS A 444 14.91 -19.30 16.92
CA LYS A 444 14.62 -17.96 17.41
C LYS A 444 15.67 -17.00 16.88
N ILE A 445 15.22 -15.96 16.19
CA ILE A 445 16.11 -14.91 15.68
C ILE A 445 16.38 -13.90 16.79
N SER A 446 17.65 -13.54 16.99
CA SER A 446 18.08 -12.51 17.95
C SER A 446 19.05 -11.55 17.28
N GLY A 447 18.95 -10.26 17.62
CA GLY A 447 19.80 -9.18 17.10
C GLY A 447 19.05 -8.20 16.22
N ASN A 448 19.76 -7.14 15.80
CA ASN A 448 19.17 -6.06 15.01
C ASN A 448 19.16 -6.43 13.52
N THR A 449 17.96 -6.51 12.93
CA THR A 449 17.75 -6.88 11.52
C THR A 449 17.46 -5.66 10.61
N LEU A 450 17.67 -4.43 11.11
CA LEU A 450 17.24 -3.18 10.47
C LEU A 450 18.31 -2.48 9.63
N VAL A 451 19.10 -3.15 8.81
CA VAL A 451 20.07 -2.43 7.97
C VAL A 451 20.10 -2.95 6.53
N ASN A 452 20.30 -2.00 5.61
CA ASN A 452 20.32 -2.09 4.13
C ASN A 452 21.43 -2.97 3.52
N SER A 453 21.90 -3.98 4.18
CA SER A 453 22.93 -4.87 3.64
C SER A 453 22.71 -6.28 4.15
N GLU A 454 23.24 -7.21 3.41
CA GLU A 454 23.17 -8.64 3.67
C GLU A 454 23.31 -8.97 5.16
N LEU A 455 22.19 -9.32 5.78
CA LEU A 455 22.15 -9.80 7.14
C LEU A 455 22.68 -11.21 7.11
N THR A 456 23.82 -11.42 7.71
CA THR A 456 24.36 -12.75 7.93
C THR A 456 24.32 -13.08 9.40
N SER A 457 23.90 -14.27 9.70
CA SER A 457 24.07 -14.86 11.01
C SER A 457 25.55 -14.95 11.33
N TYR A 458 25.93 -14.59 12.55
CA TYR A 458 27.32 -14.69 13.02
C TYR A 458 27.51 -15.72 14.13
N GLY A 459 26.41 -16.35 14.59
CA GLY A 459 26.51 -17.38 15.62
C GLY A 459 25.17 -17.96 16.02
N GLN A 460 25.18 -19.13 16.59
CA GLN A 460 24.02 -19.87 17.07
C GLN A 460 24.22 -20.33 18.53
N SER A 461 23.11 -20.43 19.30
CA SER A 461 23.14 -20.75 20.74
C SER A 461 23.51 -22.20 21.06
N ILE A 462 23.29 -23.09 20.09
CA ILE A 462 23.68 -24.51 20.18
C ILE A 462 24.62 -24.79 19.03
N ALA A 463 25.76 -25.41 19.31
CA ALA A 463 26.80 -25.65 18.31
C ALA A 463 26.31 -26.55 17.17
N LYS A 464 26.80 -26.30 15.94
CA LYS A 464 26.57 -27.20 14.82
C LYS A 464 27.07 -28.62 15.14
N VAL A 465 26.42 -29.60 14.56
CA VAL A 465 26.71 -31.04 14.76
C VAL A 465 26.33 -31.57 16.16
N GLU A 466 25.79 -30.71 17.04
CA GLU A 466 25.27 -31.15 18.33
C GLU A 466 23.96 -31.94 18.15
N SER A 467 23.80 -33.03 18.90
CA SER A 467 22.60 -33.87 18.89
C SER A 467 21.58 -33.34 19.89
N VAL A 468 20.42 -32.89 19.41
CA VAL A 468 19.31 -32.33 20.22
C VAL A 468 18.02 -33.07 19.95
N ASP A 469 17.05 -32.94 20.83
CA ASP A 469 15.70 -33.45 20.57
C ASP A 469 15.00 -32.68 19.45
N TYR A 470 14.19 -33.35 18.64
CA TYR A 470 13.30 -32.68 17.68
C TYR A 470 12.47 -31.58 18.37
N GLY A 471 12.32 -30.46 17.70
CA GLY A 471 11.59 -29.32 18.25
C GLY A 471 12.39 -28.42 19.20
N THR A 472 13.66 -28.77 19.48
CA THR A 472 14.58 -27.91 20.24
C THR A 472 14.70 -26.55 19.55
N THR A 473 14.64 -25.45 20.33
CA THR A 473 14.82 -24.11 19.82
C THR A 473 16.27 -23.65 19.90
N VAL A 474 16.88 -23.36 18.76
CA VAL A 474 18.21 -22.76 18.62
C VAL A 474 18.03 -21.24 18.41
N THR A 475 18.76 -20.44 19.19
CA THR A 475 18.79 -18.99 18.96
C THR A 475 19.90 -18.67 17.96
N GLU A 476 19.54 -17.99 16.89
CA GLU A 476 20.46 -17.54 15.84
C GLU A 476 20.69 -16.04 15.97
N TYR A 477 21.96 -15.62 15.98
CA TYR A 477 22.37 -14.25 16.23
C TYR A 477 22.76 -13.54 14.94
N TYR A 478 22.07 -12.43 14.65
CA TYR A 478 22.31 -11.58 13.49
C TYR A 478 22.94 -10.27 13.87
N LYS A 479 23.89 -9.79 13.08
CA LYS A 479 24.37 -8.41 13.15
C LYS A 479 24.48 -7.82 11.75
N SER A 480 24.34 -6.50 11.67
CA SER A 480 24.59 -5.75 10.46
C SER A 480 26.09 -5.72 10.13
N ASN A 481 26.43 -5.94 8.87
CA ASN A 481 27.80 -5.81 8.36
C ASN A 481 28.24 -4.35 8.12
N THR A 482 27.34 -3.38 8.27
CA THR A 482 27.66 -1.96 8.18
C THR A 482 27.78 -1.37 9.58
N GLY A 483 28.93 -0.81 9.92
CA GLY A 483 29.25 -0.24 11.24
C GLY A 483 28.47 1.03 11.60
N VAL A 484 27.14 1.02 11.42
CA VAL A 484 26.24 2.10 11.87
C VAL A 484 25.79 1.72 13.29
N THR A 485 26.28 2.49 14.25
CA THR A 485 25.85 2.45 15.64
C THR A 485 24.36 2.74 15.79
N ASP A 486 23.72 2.01 16.69
CA ASP A 486 22.35 2.19 17.12
C ASP A 486 22.01 3.68 17.37
N TYR A 487 20.96 4.18 16.68
CA TYR A 487 20.27 5.36 17.15
C TYR A 487 19.20 4.91 18.16
N PRO A 488 19.26 5.35 19.39
CA PRO A 488 18.19 5.09 20.36
C PRO A 488 16.91 5.79 19.93
N GLY A 489 15.78 5.08 20.06
CA GLY A 489 14.43 5.22 19.58
C GLY A 489 13.70 6.55 19.72
#